data_19766153496dbb106e392d4e6d8fd2af
#
_entry.id   19766153496dbb106e392d4e6d8fd2af
#
_cell.length_a   1.000
_cell.length_b   1.000
_cell.length_c   1.000
_cell.angle_alpha   90.00
_cell.angle_beta   90.00
_cell.angle_gamma   90.00
#
_symmetry.space_group_name_H-M   'P 1'
#
loop_
_entity.id
_entity.type
_entity.pdbx_description
1 polymer ?
#
loop_
_entity_poly.entity_id
_entity_poly.type
_entity_poly.pdbx_seq_one_letter_code
_entity_poly.pdbx_strand_id
1 'polypeptide(L)'
;MMKELHLSIVAPEKSVFDGEVKIVTLPGTVGSFSILPGHAPIVSSLKAGTLGYTTMDGEEHTLDIQGGFVEMSDGTASVCVS
;
A
#
# COMPACT_ATOMS: atom_id res chain seq x y z
N MET A 1 -20.39 -10.81 -4.17
CA MET A 1 -19.57 -10.68 -2.95
C MET A 1 -18.52 -9.61 -3.17
N MET A 2 -18.41 -8.66 -2.27
CA MET A 2 -17.42 -7.59 -2.40
C MET A 2 -16.06 -8.08 -1.97
N LYS A 3 -15.05 -7.72 -2.76
CA LYS A 3 -13.68 -8.01 -2.40
C LYS A 3 -13.17 -6.93 -1.46
N GLU A 4 -12.27 -7.31 -0.57
CA GLU A 4 -11.66 -6.39 0.37
C GLU A 4 -10.18 -6.30 0.08
N LEU A 5 -9.60 -5.13 0.41
CA LEU A 5 -8.17 -4.93 0.32
C LEU A 5 -7.65 -4.64 1.72
N HIS A 6 -6.81 -5.54 2.21
CA HIS A 6 -6.13 -5.34 3.49
C HIS A 6 -4.77 -4.73 3.21
N LEU A 7 -4.45 -3.64 3.90
CA LEU A 7 -3.17 -2.96 3.74
C LEU A 7 -2.38 -3.06 5.02
N SER A 8 -1.15 -3.53 4.91
CA SER A 8 -0.20 -3.57 6.00
C SER A 8 1.03 -2.76 5.60
N ILE A 9 1.36 -1.74 6.37
CA ILE A 9 2.55 -0.92 6.13
C ILE A 9 3.44 -1.04 7.35
N VAL A 10 4.66 -1.54 7.15
CA VAL A 10 5.62 -1.69 8.23
C VAL A 10 6.90 -0.92 7.91
N ALA A 11 7.48 -0.32 8.94
CA ALA A 11 8.80 0.30 8.90
C ALA A 11 9.74 -0.59 9.73
N PRO A 12 11.07 -0.34 9.72
CA PRO A 12 11.99 -1.26 10.39
C PRO A 12 11.69 -1.54 11.85
N GLU A 13 11.10 -0.59 12.58
CA GLU A 13 10.91 -0.75 14.01
C GLU A 13 9.46 -0.71 14.45
N LYS A 14 8.50 -0.56 13.53
CA LYS A 14 7.10 -0.43 13.93
C LYS A 14 6.16 -0.73 12.78
N SER A 15 4.92 -1.08 13.13
CA SER A 15 3.82 -1.10 12.19
C SER A 15 3.30 0.33 12.03
N VAL A 16 3.18 0.79 10.79
CA VAL A 16 2.69 2.13 10.50
C VAL A 16 1.18 2.12 10.33
N PHE A 17 0.67 1.09 9.66
CA PHE A 17 -0.76 0.96 9.42
C PHE A 17 -1.10 -0.51 9.19
N ASP A 18 -2.27 -0.92 9.64
CA ASP A 18 -2.77 -2.28 9.40
C ASP A 18 -4.30 -2.21 9.43
N GLY A 19 -4.91 -2.40 8.27
CA GLY A 19 -6.37 -2.33 8.20
C GLY A 19 -6.88 -2.42 6.78
N GLU A 20 -8.19 -2.33 6.63
CA GLU A 20 -8.86 -2.38 5.34
C GLU A 20 -8.88 -1.00 4.70
N VAL A 21 -8.65 -0.96 3.39
CA VAL A 21 -8.63 0.30 2.65
C VAL A 21 -9.41 0.13 1.35
N LYS A 22 -9.80 1.27 0.77
CA LYS A 22 -10.46 1.30 -0.54
C LYS A 22 -9.43 1.31 -1.66
N ILE A 23 -8.28 1.93 -1.43
CA ILE A 23 -7.25 2.09 -2.46
C ILE A 23 -5.94 2.44 -1.76
N VAL A 24 -4.83 2.01 -2.33
CA VAL A 24 -3.50 2.48 -1.95
C VAL A 24 -2.74 2.85 -3.22
N THR A 25 -2.09 4.01 -3.19
CA THR A 25 -1.28 4.52 -4.31
C THR A 25 0.17 4.60 -3.84
N LEU A 26 1.07 4.06 -4.65
CA LEU A 26 2.45 3.87 -4.25
C LEU A 26 3.41 4.44 -5.29
N PRO A 27 4.56 5.00 -4.83
CA PRO A 27 5.56 5.51 -5.76
C PRO A 27 6.48 4.38 -6.25
N GLY A 28 6.02 3.64 -7.25
CA GLY A 28 6.83 2.58 -7.85
C GLY A 28 8.05 3.14 -8.55
N THR A 29 9.11 2.32 -8.67
CA THR A 29 10.35 2.77 -9.27
C THR A 29 10.19 3.15 -10.75
N VAL A 30 9.23 2.56 -11.45
CA VAL A 30 8.95 2.91 -12.85
C VAL A 30 7.75 3.83 -12.99
N GLY A 31 7.15 4.27 -11.89
CA GLY A 31 6.02 5.19 -11.90
C GLY A 31 5.04 4.87 -10.80
N SER A 32 4.22 5.87 -10.48
CA SER A 32 3.19 5.72 -9.47
C SER A 32 2.10 4.75 -9.97
N PHE A 33 1.60 3.92 -9.06
CA PHE A 33 0.52 3.01 -9.40
C PHE A 33 -0.40 2.82 -8.20
N SER A 34 -1.61 2.32 -8.46
CA SER A 34 -2.60 2.09 -7.41
C SER A 34 -2.99 0.64 -7.35
N ILE A 35 -3.29 0.17 -6.14
CA ILE A 35 -3.84 -1.15 -5.89
C ILE A 35 -5.25 -0.97 -5.35
N LEU A 36 -6.20 -1.64 -5.99
CA LEU A 36 -7.61 -1.65 -5.57
C LEU A 36 -8.00 -3.06 -5.14
N PRO A 37 -9.13 -3.20 -4.43
CA PRO A 37 -9.62 -4.53 -4.07
C PRO A 37 -9.73 -5.42 -5.31
N GLY A 38 -9.24 -6.65 -5.20
CA GLY A 38 -9.28 -7.59 -6.31
C GLY A 38 -8.12 -7.48 -7.28
N HIS A 39 -7.13 -6.64 -7.00
CA HIS A 39 -5.95 -6.51 -7.84
C HIS A 39 -5.21 -7.85 -7.93
N ALA A 40 -4.66 -8.12 -9.12
CA ALA A 40 -3.86 -9.33 -9.32
C ALA A 40 -2.59 -9.27 -8.47
N PRO A 41 -1.99 -10.43 -8.15
CA PRO A 41 -0.73 -10.44 -7.40
C PRO A 41 0.35 -9.65 -8.11
N ILE A 42 1.13 -8.89 -7.34
CA ILE A 42 2.20 -8.05 -7.87
C ILE A 42 3.27 -7.89 -6.81
N VAL A 43 4.52 -7.75 -7.27
CA VAL A 43 5.65 -7.37 -6.43
C VAL A 43 6.31 -6.19 -7.12
N SER A 44 6.57 -5.12 -6.38
CA SER A 44 7.17 -3.93 -6.95
C SER A 44 8.09 -3.25 -5.95
N SER A 45 9.20 -2.73 -6.44
CA SER A 45 10.08 -1.85 -5.66
C SER A 45 9.50 -0.44 -5.65
N LEU A 46 9.74 0.27 -4.56
CA LEU A 46 9.26 1.63 -4.37
C LEU A 46 10.45 2.58 -4.28
N LYS A 47 10.26 3.79 -4.79
CA LYS A 47 11.26 4.85 -4.68
C LYS A 47 10.82 5.86 -3.63
N ALA A 48 11.69 6.81 -3.33
CA ALA A 48 11.33 7.91 -2.44
C ALA A 48 10.15 8.67 -3.02
N GLY A 49 9.18 8.98 -2.18
CA GLY A 49 7.97 9.67 -2.62
C GLY A 49 6.88 9.55 -1.58
N THR A 50 5.66 9.86 -2.01
CA THR A 50 4.50 9.84 -1.14
C THR A 50 3.62 8.63 -1.45
N LEU A 51 3.35 7.84 -0.42
CA LEU A 51 2.38 6.77 -0.46
C LEU A 51 1.06 7.31 0.08
N GLY A 52 -0.05 6.99 -0.57
CA GLY A 52 -1.36 7.44 -0.11
C GLY A 52 -2.34 6.29 -0.03
N TYR A 53 -3.23 6.32 0.95
CA TYR A 53 -4.29 5.33 1.03
C TYR A 53 -5.56 5.96 1.59
N THR A 54 -6.68 5.34 1.26
CA THR A 54 -8.01 5.78 1.72
C THR A 54 -8.63 4.67 2.52
N THR A 55 -9.00 4.95 3.77
CA THR A 55 -9.62 3.98 4.65
C THR A 55 -11.08 3.75 4.25
N MET A 56 -11.71 2.73 4.86
CA MET A 56 -13.07 2.36 4.48
C MET A 56 -14.09 3.44 4.82
N ASP A 57 -13.79 4.29 5.79
CA ASP A 57 -14.67 5.42 6.14
C ASP A 57 -14.40 6.66 5.27
N GLY A 58 -13.52 6.55 4.28
CA GLY A 58 -13.27 7.63 3.32
C GLY A 58 -12.18 8.59 3.70
N GLU A 59 -11.43 8.33 4.79
CA GLU A 59 -10.33 9.18 5.19
C GLU A 59 -9.10 8.93 4.32
N GLU A 60 -8.48 9.99 3.84
CA GLU A 60 -7.26 9.91 3.05
C GLU A 60 -6.06 10.19 3.93
N HIS A 61 -5.05 9.33 3.81
CA HIS A 61 -3.82 9.46 4.55
C HIS A 61 -2.65 9.40 3.60
N THR A 62 -1.58 10.11 3.94
CA THR A 62 -0.35 10.08 3.15
C THR A 62 0.83 9.81 4.07
N LEU A 63 1.88 9.23 3.49
CA LEU A 63 3.10 8.89 4.20
C LEU A 63 4.27 9.10 3.25
N ASP A 64 5.24 9.92 3.66
CA ASP A 64 6.46 10.09 2.87
C ASP A 64 7.41 8.96 3.19
N ILE A 65 7.92 8.31 2.14
CA ILE A 65 8.82 7.17 2.28
C ILE A 65 10.11 7.43 1.50
N GLN A 66 11.18 6.80 1.95
CA GLN A 66 12.48 6.88 1.27
C GLN A 66 12.66 5.78 0.24
N GLY A 67 11.89 4.73 0.34
CA GLY A 67 11.93 3.59 -0.55
C GLY A 67 11.25 2.40 0.10
N GLY A 68 11.37 1.25 -0.51
CA GLY A 68 10.79 0.04 0.03
C GLY A 68 10.30 -0.89 -1.06
N PHE A 69 9.35 -1.73 -0.70
CA PHE A 69 8.72 -2.61 -1.69
C PHE A 69 7.32 -2.98 -1.23
N VAL A 70 6.51 -3.43 -2.17
CA VAL A 70 5.16 -3.90 -1.90
C VAL A 70 4.96 -5.26 -2.55
N GLU A 71 4.22 -6.10 -1.84
CA GLU A 71 3.76 -7.38 -2.36
C GLU A 71 2.25 -7.45 -2.18
N MET A 72 1.54 -7.73 -3.27
CA MET A 72 0.09 -7.91 -3.25
C MET A 72 -0.21 -9.37 -3.54
N SER A 73 -0.92 -10.04 -2.62
CA SER A 73 -1.28 -11.44 -2.75
C SER A 73 -2.49 -11.71 -1.87
N ASP A 74 -3.46 -12.46 -2.43
CA ASP A 74 -4.63 -12.94 -1.68
C ASP A 74 -5.37 -11.82 -0.93
N GLY A 75 -5.54 -10.68 -1.59
CA GLY A 75 -6.31 -9.58 -1.03
C GLY A 75 -5.56 -8.74 -0.02
N THR A 76 -4.26 -8.99 0.17
CA THR A 76 -3.44 -8.25 1.12
C THR A 76 -2.29 -7.57 0.41
N ALA A 77 -2.15 -6.27 0.60
CA ALA A 77 -0.99 -5.51 0.15
C ALA A 77 -0.06 -5.33 1.35
N SER A 78 1.11 -5.93 1.27
CA SER A 78 2.12 -5.85 2.33
C SER A 78 3.20 -4.89 1.86
N VAL A 79 3.38 -3.79 2.58
CA VAL A 79 4.30 -2.72 2.20
C VAL A 79 5.36 -2.59 3.28
N CYS A 80 6.63 -2.67 2.86
CA CYS A 80 7.76 -2.42 3.76
C CYS A 80 8.41 -1.13 3.31
N VAL A 81 8.54 -0.17 4.21
CA VAL A 81 9.08 1.14 3.89
C VAL A 81 10.30 1.45 4.74
N SER A 82 11.15 2.29 4.18
CA SER A 82 12.34 2.74 4.88
C SER A 82 12.33 4.26 5.03
#